data_4f503198804c9ed8ee4e777a328b56a8
#
_entry.id   4f503198804c9ed8ee4e777a328b56a8
#
_cell.length_a   1.000
_cell.length_b   1.000
_cell.length_c   1.000
_cell.angle_alpha   90.00
_cell.angle_beta   90.00
_cell.angle_gamma   90.00
#
_symmetry.space_group_name_H-M   'P 1'
#
loop_
_entity.id
_entity.type
_entity.pdbx_description
1 polymer ?
#
loop_
_entity_poly.entity_id
_entity_poly.type
_entity_poly.pdbx_seq_one_letter_code
_entity_poly.pdbx_strand_id
1 'polypeptide(L)'
;MKIGLLGHGVVGSGVKKIIDEKLTDETKNLEITRILVKDTSEITDVRMTTDVNDILLDPSIDVVVECMGGIEPARKYALEALEHGKHFVTSNKKMFASSILELQECAERNHVSLHYEATCGGGIPWIANIDRCKRVDTIDSLKGIFNGTTNYI
;
A
#
# COMPACT_ATOMS: atom_id res chain seq x y z
N MET A 1 -3.08 -9.22 12.71
CA MET A 1 -2.09 -8.57 11.83
C MET A 1 -2.08 -7.09 12.13
N LYS A 2 -0.94 -6.54 12.49
CA LYS A 2 -0.76 -5.13 12.86
C LYS A 2 -0.24 -4.32 11.68
N ILE A 3 -0.81 -3.15 11.49
CA ILE A 3 -0.61 -2.31 10.31
C ILE A 3 -0.04 -0.96 10.71
N GLY A 4 1.01 -0.53 10.02
CA GLY A 4 1.47 0.85 9.95
C GLY A 4 0.93 1.51 8.68
N LEU A 5 0.22 2.62 8.81
CA LEU A 5 -0.37 3.35 7.70
C LEU A 5 0.47 4.59 7.37
N LEU A 6 0.98 4.70 6.16
CA LEU A 6 1.71 5.87 5.69
C LEU A 6 0.77 6.78 4.88
N GLY A 7 0.41 7.92 5.47
CA GLY A 7 -0.48 8.92 4.90
C GLY A 7 -1.94 8.76 5.36
N HIS A 8 -2.55 9.89 5.72
CA HIS A 8 -3.94 9.99 6.20
C HIS A 8 -4.79 10.97 5.37
N GLY A 9 -4.51 11.02 4.06
CA GLY A 9 -5.35 11.74 3.10
C GLY A 9 -6.65 10.98 2.79
N VAL A 10 -7.28 11.27 1.65
CA VAL A 10 -8.56 10.64 1.25
C VAL A 10 -8.48 9.11 1.24
N VAL A 11 -7.42 8.53 0.65
CA VAL A 11 -7.26 7.07 0.59
C VAL A 11 -6.95 6.50 1.97
N GLY A 12 -5.98 7.05 2.68
CA GLY A 12 -5.57 6.55 4.00
C GLY A 12 -6.67 6.64 5.06
N SER A 13 -7.46 7.72 5.06
CA SER A 13 -8.63 7.83 5.95
C SER A 13 -9.72 6.80 5.61
N GLY A 14 -9.89 6.48 4.33
CA GLY A 14 -10.78 5.40 3.88
C GLY A 14 -10.31 4.02 4.39
N VAL A 15 -9.02 3.72 4.25
CA VAL A 15 -8.42 2.49 4.79
C VAL A 15 -8.61 2.41 6.31
N LYS A 16 -8.31 3.51 7.02
CA LYS A 16 -8.52 3.59 8.48
C LYS A 16 -9.97 3.27 8.85
N LYS A 17 -10.93 3.88 8.17
CA LYS A 17 -12.35 3.68 8.43
C LYS A 17 -12.75 2.22 8.25
N ILE A 18 -12.38 1.60 7.12
CA ILE A 18 -12.73 0.20 6.82
C ILE A 18 -12.19 -0.75 7.90
N ILE A 19 -10.94 -0.53 8.34
CA ILE A 19 -10.29 -1.40 9.33
C ILE A 19 -10.83 -1.15 10.73
N ASP A 20 -10.99 0.09 11.15
CA ASP A 20 -11.47 0.43 12.51
C ASP A 20 -12.92 0.01 12.72
N GLU A 21 -13.77 0.18 11.71
CA GLU A 21 -15.18 -0.19 11.76
C GLU A 21 -15.44 -1.69 11.48
N LYS A 22 -14.38 -2.45 11.11
CA LYS A 22 -14.49 -3.88 10.79
C LYS A 22 -15.56 -4.17 9.74
N LEU A 23 -15.57 -3.38 8.67
CA LEU A 23 -16.65 -3.36 7.67
C LEU A 23 -16.79 -4.67 6.88
N THR A 24 -15.76 -5.51 6.86
CA THR A 24 -15.76 -6.82 6.19
C THR A 24 -15.19 -7.90 7.10
N ASP A 25 -15.47 -9.16 6.80
CA ASP A 25 -14.94 -10.29 7.57
C ASP A 25 -13.41 -10.35 7.52
N GLU A 26 -12.81 -9.98 6.41
CA GLU A 26 -11.35 -9.94 6.23
C GLU A 26 -10.68 -8.91 7.14
N THR A 27 -11.37 -7.84 7.51
CA THR A 27 -10.80 -6.78 8.36
C THR A 27 -10.85 -7.08 9.85
N LYS A 28 -11.58 -8.12 10.30
CA LYS A 28 -11.77 -8.45 11.72
C LYS A 28 -10.47 -8.61 12.50
N ASN A 29 -9.45 -9.20 11.86
CA ASN A 29 -8.14 -9.49 12.45
C ASN A 29 -7.05 -8.47 12.07
N LEU A 30 -7.43 -7.35 11.47
CA LEU A 30 -6.53 -6.25 11.11
C LEU A 30 -6.62 -5.15 12.17
N GLU A 31 -5.48 -4.55 12.51
CA GLU A 31 -5.38 -3.46 13.49
C GLU A 31 -4.40 -2.41 12.99
N ILE A 32 -4.82 -1.16 12.89
CA ILE A 32 -3.89 -0.05 12.64
C ILE A 32 -3.30 0.40 13.96
N THR A 33 -1.99 0.24 14.12
CA THR A 33 -1.26 0.59 15.35
C THR A 33 -0.59 1.96 15.26
N ARG A 34 -0.17 2.37 14.08
CA ARG A 34 0.46 3.68 13.83
C ARG A 34 0.02 4.25 12.48
N ILE A 35 -0.06 5.58 12.42
CA ILE A 35 -0.45 6.33 11.23
C ILE A 35 0.52 7.49 11.05
N LEU A 36 1.25 7.51 9.94
CA LEU A 36 2.12 8.63 9.59
C LEU A 36 1.29 9.77 9.01
N VAL A 37 1.43 10.95 9.57
CA VAL A 37 0.88 12.20 9.05
C VAL A 37 2.02 13.17 8.73
N LYS A 38 1.74 14.16 7.88
CA LYS A 38 2.75 15.09 7.40
C LYS A 38 3.14 16.14 8.44
N ASP A 39 2.15 16.60 9.18
CA ASP A 39 2.30 17.72 10.11
C ASP A 39 1.67 17.39 11.47
N THR A 40 2.24 17.96 12.53
CA THR A 40 1.73 17.78 13.90
C THR A 40 0.32 18.35 14.08
N SER A 41 -0.09 19.33 13.27
CA SER A 41 -1.45 19.86 13.26
C SER A 41 -2.50 18.85 12.76
N GLU A 42 -2.08 17.79 12.07
CA GLU A 42 -2.96 16.72 11.58
C GLU A 42 -3.20 15.62 12.64
N ILE A 43 -2.49 15.68 13.79
CA ILE A 43 -2.62 14.67 14.85
C ILE A 43 -3.96 14.83 15.55
N THR A 44 -4.89 13.94 15.26
CA THR A 44 -6.24 13.87 15.85
C THR A 44 -6.53 12.51 16.51
N ASP A 45 -5.60 11.57 16.45
CA ASP A 45 -5.70 10.22 16.99
C ASP A 45 -4.37 9.86 17.66
N VAL A 46 -4.42 9.17 18.80
CA VAL A 46 -3.22 8.78 19.58
C VAL A 46 -2.24 7.88 18.81
N ARG A 47 -2.71 7.25 17.73
CA ARG A 47 -1.89 6.42 16.84
C ARG A 47 -1.12 7.23 15.82
N MET A 48 -1.41 8.54 15.67
CA MET A 48 -0.77 9.38 14.67
C MET A 48 0.61 9.85 15.12
N THR A 49 1.54 9.87 14.18
CA THR A 49 2.92 10.32 14.36
C THR A 49 3.41 11.06 13.12
N THR A 50 4.40 11.92 13.31
CA THR A 50 5.16 12.56 12.21
C THR A 50 6.52 11.90 11.99
N ASP A 51 6.90 10.93 12.83
CA ASP A 51 8.14 10.16 12.68
C ASP A 51 7.84 8.79 12.05
N VAL A 52 8.34 8.57 10.85
CA VAL A 52 8.19 7.30 10.14
C VAL A 52 8.86 6.13 10.87
N ASN A 53 9.88 6.38 11.68
CA ASN A 53 10.58 5.35 12.44
C ASN A 53 9.67 4.67 13.48
N ASP A 54 8.63 5.36 13.97
CA ASP A 54 7.61 4.76 14.84
C ASP A 54 6.82 3.64 14.13
N ILE A 55 6.94 3.55 12.80
CA ILE A 55 6.32 2.50 11.97
C ILE A 55 7.37 1.52 11.46
N LEU A 56 8.43 2.03 10.85
CA LEU A 56 9.42 1.19 10.16
C LEU A 56 10.23 0.34 11.12
N LEU A 57 10.56 0.90 12.30
CA LEU A 57 11.36 0.21 13.31
C LEU A 57 10.54 -0.54 14.38
N ASP A 58 9.21 -0.39 14.39
CA ASP A 58 8.36 -1.15 15.33
C ASP A 58 8.28 -2.62 14.91
N PRO A 59 8.87 -3.55 15.70
CA PRO A 59 8.88 -4.97 15.35
C PRO A 59 7.50 -5.63 15.46
N SER A 60 6.53 -4.97 16.06
CA SER A 60 5.16 -5.48 16.18
C SER A 60 4.31 -5.23 14.94
N ILE A 61 4.75 -4.38 14.02
CA ILE A 61 4.05 -4.08 12.78
C ILE A 61 4.42 -5.11 11.72
N ASP A 62 3.41 -5.83 11.23
CA ASP A 62 3.57 -6.88 10.22
C ASP A 62 3.53 -6.32 8.80
N VAL A 63 2.70 -5.30 8.58
CA VAL A 63 2.39 -4.75 7.25
C VAL A 63 2.44 -3.23 7.26
N VAL A 64 3.06 -2.65 6.24
CA VAL A 64 3.02 -1.22 5.96
C VAL A 64 2.10 -0.97 4.77
N VAL A 65 1.08 -0.13 4.96
CA VAL A 65 0.15 0.31 3.90
C VAL A 65 0.46 1.75 3.53
N GLU A 66 0.85 1.98 2.28
CA GLU A 66 1.27 3.29 1.77
C GLU A 66 0.15 3.92 0.94
N CYS A 67 -0.33 5.07 1.39
CA CYS A 67 -1.36 5.91 0.78
C CYS A 67 -0.88 7.36 0.61
N MET A 68 0.43 7.55 0.47
CA MET A 68 1.04 8.86 0.25
C MET A 68 0.93 9.26 -1.23
N GLY A 69 1.41 10.39 -1.57
CA GLY A 69 1.55 10.84 -2.95
C GLY A 69 3.01 11.10 -3.31
N GLY A 70 3.29 11.18 -4.62
CA GLY A 70 4.64 11.43 -5.11
C GLY A 70 5.51 10.18 -5.16
N ILE A 71 6.78 10.35 -5.54
CA ILE A 71 7.75 9.25 -5.63
C ILE A 71 8.54 9.19 -4.32
N GLU A 72 9.15 10.30 -3.93
CA GLU A 72 9.85 10.41 -2.65
C GLU A 72 9.02 11.23 -1.65
N PRO A 73 9.01 10.88 -0.36
CA PRO A 73 9.81 9.83 0.29
C PRO A 73 9.18 8.43 0.26
N ALA A 74 8.05 8.23 -0.45
CA ALA A 74 7.31 6.96 -0.44
C ALA A 74 8.17 5.75 -0.88
N ARG A 75 9.01 5.93 -1.93
CA ARG A 75 9.94 4.90 -2.39
C ARG A 75 10.96 4.51 -1.30
N LYS A 76 11.56 5.50 -0.66
CA LYS A 76 12.51 5.26 0.44
C LYS A 76 11.85 4.44 1.54
N TYR A 77 10.66 4.84 1.98
CA TYR A 77 9.94 4.14 3.05
C TYR A 77 9.49 2.74 2.65
N ALA A 78 9.15 2.53 1.37
CA ALA A 78 8.83 1.21 0.85
C ALA A 78 10.02 0.25 0.95
N LEU A 79 11.21 0.67 0.50
CA LEU A 79 12.43 -0.13 0.57
C LEU A 79 12.80 -0.42 2.03
N GLU A 80 12.80 0.59 2.90
CA GLU A 80 13.11 0.42 4.32
C GLU A 80 12.11 -0.53 5.01
N ALA A 81 10.81 -0.44 4.71
CA ALA A 81 9.82 -1.37 5.26
C ALA A 81 10.11 -2.83 4.86
N LEU A 82 10.38 -3.06 3.56
CA LEU A 82 10.71 -4.38 3.03
C LEU A 82 12.01 -4.93 3.63
N GLU A 83 13.04 -4.09 3.78
CA GLU A 83 14.32 -4.44 4.42
C GLU A 83 14.18 -4.81 5.90
N HIS A 84 13.20 -4.20 6.59
CA HIS A 84 12.87 -4.56 7.97
C HIS A 84 11.90 -5.75 8.09
N GLY A 85 11.72 -6.51 7.01
CA GLY A 85 10.91 -7.72 7.02
C GLY A 85 9.39 -7.48 7.11
N LYS A 86 8.92 -6.28 6.73
CA LYS A 86 7.49 -5.96 6.73
C LYS A 86 6.89 -6.18 5.35
N HIS A 87 5.71 -6.77 5.29
CA HIS A 87 4.91 -6.80 4.06
C HIS A 87 4.54 -5.36 3.66
N PHE A 88 4.44 -5.11 2.36
CA PHE A 88 4.15 -3.77 1.86
C PHE A 88 2.97 -3.75 0.89
N VAL A 89 2.05 -2.81 1.10
CA VAL A 89 0.87 -2.59 0.25
C VAL A 89 0.89 -1.14 -0.20
N THR A 90 0.77 -0.87 -1.50
CA THR A 90 0.76 0.51 -2.01
C THR A 90 -0.39 0.79 -2.96
N SER A 91 -0.93 2.00 -2.90
CA SER A 91 -1.84 2.59 -3.88
C SER A 91 -1.15 3.65 -4.77
N ASN A 92 0.13 3.88 -4.58
CA ASN A 92 0.90 4.95 -5.21
C ASN A 92 1.41 4.55 -6.60
N LYS A 93 0.61 4.84 -7.59
CA LYS A 93 0.88 4.56 -9.01
C LYS A 93 2.22 5.11 -9.51
N LYS A 94 2.56 6.36 -9.13
CA LYS A 94 3.78 7.00 -9.62
C LYS A 94 5.04 6.36 -9.02
N MET A 95 5.05 6.16 -7.72
CA MET A 95 6.16 5.53 -7.02
C MET A 95 6.36 4.11 -7.53
N PHE A 96 5.30 3.31 -7.59
CA PHE A 96 5.39 1.93 -8.02
C PHE A 96 5.89 1.80 -9.47
N ALA A 97 5.33 2.57 -10.41
CA ALA A 97 5.74 2.52 -11.81
C ALA A 97 7.22 2.90 -12.03
N SER A 98 7.78 3.80 -11.19
CA SER A 98 9.20 4.20 -11.30
C SER A 98 10.17 3.23 -10.64
N SER A 99 9.71 2.33 -9.77
CA SER A 99 10.57 1.55 -8.87
C SER A 99 10.17 0.07 -8.77
N ILE A 100 9.33 -0.42 -9.69
CA ILE A 100 8.75 -1.77 -9.63
C ILE A 100 9.81 -2.87 -9.49
N LEU A 101 10.85 -2.85 -10.31
CA LEU A 101 11.89 -3.90 -10.28
C LEU A 101 12.65 -3.88 -8.95
N GLU A 102 13.06 -2.71 -8.51
CA GLU A 102 13.79 -2.54 -7.24
C GLU A 102 12.97 -3.00 -6.04
N LEU A 103 11.68 -2.65 -6.01
CA LEU A 103 10.77 -3.07 -4.92
C LEU A 103 10.51 -4.57 -4.93
N GLN A 104 10.35 -5.18 -6.12
CA GLN A 104 10.16 -6.62 -6.26
C GLN A 104 11.41 -7.38 -5.80
N GLU A 105 12.60 -7.00 -6.28
CA GLU A 105 13.86 -7.60 -5.86
C GLU A 105 14.09 -7.46 -4.35
N CYS A 106 13.75 -6.30 -3.78
CA CYS A 106 13.86 -6.08 -2.34
C CYS A 106 12.91 -6.98 -1.55
N ALA A 107 11.65 -7.12 -1.97
CA ALA A 107 10.66 -7.97 -1.33
C ALA A 107 11.06 -9.46 -1.40
N GLU A 108 11.52 -9.93 -2.56
CA GLU A 108 11.99 -11.30 -2.76
C GLU A 108 13.20 -11.61 -1.86
N ARG A 109 14.20 -10.74 -1.83
CA ARG A 109 15.41 -10.90 -1.01
C ARG A 109 15.10 -10.97 0.48
N ASN A 110 14.09 -10.25 0.95
CA ASN A 110 13.68 -10.22 2.36
C ASN A 110 12.54 -11.20 2.68
N HIS A 111 12.08 -12.00 1.72
CA HIS A 111 11.00 -12.98 1.89
C HIS A 111 9.68 -12.38 2.41
N VAL A 112 9.35 -11.17 1.96
CA VAL A 112 8.11 -10.46 2.28
C VAL A 112 7.26 -10.23 1.03
N SER A 113 5.97 -9.96 1.22
CA SER A 113 5.04 -9.74 0.12
C SER A 113 4.95 -8.26 -0.23
N LEU A 114 4.87 -7.98 -1.53
CA LEU A 114 4.61 -6.67 -2.10
C LEU A 114 3.27 -6.71 -2.84
N HIS A 115 2.31 -5.89 -2.41
CA HIS A 115 0.97 -5.81 -2.99
C HIS A 115 0.72 -4.42 -3.58
N TYR A 116 0.31 -4.38 -4.84
CA TYR A 116 0.17 -3.16 -5.63
C TYR A 116 -1.09 -3.10 -6.50
N GLU A 117 -2.08 -3.96 -6.24
CA GLU A 117 -3.35 -4.00 -6.98
C GLU A 117 -4.03 -2.62 -7.04
N ALA A 118 -4.01 -1.87 -5.93
CA ALA A 118 -4.62 -0.55 -5.84
C ALA A 118 -3.92 0.55 -6.66
N THR A 119 -2.80 0.24 -7.33
CA THR A 119 -2.11 1.20 -8.20
C THR A 119 -2.76 1.35 -9.57
N CYS A 120 -3.63 0.43 -9.99
CA CYS A 120 -4.33 0.54 -11.26
C CYS A 120 -5.79 0.07 -11.16
N GLY A 121 -6.68 0.59 -12.01
CA GLY A 121 -8.07 0.16 -12.12
C GLY A 121 -9.00 0.55 -10.97
N GLY A 122 -8.52 1.27 -9.98
CA GLY A 122 -9.32 1.60 -8.79
C GLY A 122 -9.73 0.35 -8.02
N GLY A 123 -11.05 0.09 -7.89
CA GLY A 123 -11.58 -1.11 -7.23
C GLY A 123 -11.69 -2.35 -8.14
N ILE A 124 -11.19 -2.28 -9.38
CA ILE A 124 -11.25 -3.40 -10.33
C ILE A 124 -9.95 -4.22 -10.21
N PRO A 125 -10.02 -5.53 -9.97
CA PRO A 125 -8.83 -6.39 -9.78
C PRO A 125 -8.14 -6.72 -11.11
N TRP A 126 -7.46 -5.75 -11.71
CA TRP A 126 -6.80 -5.88 -13.00
C TRP A 126 -5.58 -6.79 -12.97
N ILE A 127 -4.65 -6.52 -12.06
CA ILE A 127 -3.37 -7.23 -11.97
C ILE A 127 -3.62 -8.68 -11.60
N ALA A 128 -4.43 -8.94 -10.59
CA ALA A 128 -4.79 -10.28 -10.16
C ALA A 128 -5.48 -11.09 -11.28
N ASN A 129 -6.33 -10.45 -12.10
CA ASN A 129 -6.96 -11.12 -13.23
C ASN A 129 -5.98 -11.42 -14.36
N ILE A 130 -5.03 -10.52 -14.66
CA ILE A 130 -3.95 -10.76 -15.61
C ILE A 130 -3.12 -11.97 -15.17
N ASP A 131 -2.70 -12.00 -13.92
CA ASP A 131 -1.90 -13.09 -13.36
C ASP A 131 -2.67 -14.43 -13.36
N ARG A 132 -3.98 -14.36 -13.15
CA ARG A 132 -4.85 -15.53 -13.26
C ARG A 132 -4.94 -16.06 -14.70
N CYS A 133 -5.09 -15.18 -15.69
CA CYS A 133 -5.12 -15.56 -17.08
C CYS A 133 -3.80 -16.20 -17.54
N LYS A 134 -2.66 -15.67 -17.13
CA LYS A 134 -1.33 -16.21 -17.44
C LYS A 134 -1.08 -17.65 -16.98
N ARG A 135 -1.88 -18.16 -16.06
CA ARG A 135 -1.76 -19.55 -15.60
C ARG A 135 -2.16 -20.60 -16.64
N VAL A 136 -3.00 -20.22 -17.57
CA VAL A 136 -3.62 -21.12 -18.56
C VAL A 136 -3.49 -20.64 -20.01
N ASP A 137 -3.08 -19.37 -20.21
CA ASP A 137 -3.01 -18.75 -21.52
C ASP A 137 -1.87 -17.75 -21.61
N THR A 138 -1.54 -17.30 -22.84
CA THR A 138 -0.52 -16.29 -23.12
C THR A 138 -1.21 -15.00 -23.53
N ILE A 139 -0.82 -13.88 -22.86
CA ILE A 139 -1.31 -12.54 -23.23
C ILE A 139 -0.25 -11.87 -24.10
N ASP A 140 -0.53 -11.74 -25.40
CA ASP A 140 0.40 -11.12 -26.34
C ASP A 140 0.45 -9.59 -26.21
N SER A 141 -0.68 -8.96 -25.94
CA SER A 141 -0.74 -7.51 -25.73
C SER A 141 -1.95 -7.09 -24.91
N LEU A 142 -1.81 -6.01 -24.16
CA LEU A 142 -2.87 -5.34 -23.43
C LEU A 142 -2.83 -3.84 -23.74
N LYS A 143 -3.96 -3.27 -24.15
CA LYS A 143 -4.08 -1.84 -24.44
C LYS A 143 -5.32 -1.28 -23.75
N GLY A 144 -5.17 -0.18 -23.00
CA GLY A 144 -6.30 0.45 -22.33
C GLY A 144 -5.89 1.63 -21.46
N ILE A 145 -6.88 2.35 -20.94
CA ILE A 145 -6.71 3.39 -19.92
C ILE A 145 -7.28 2.80 -18.62
N PHE A 146 -6.40 2.30 -17.77
CA PHE A 146 -6.76 1.61 -16.52
C PHE A 146 -6.87 2.61 -15.36
N ASN A 147 -7.82 3.53 -15.44
CA ASN A 147 -8.04 4.58 -14.47
C ASN A 147 -9.53 4.77 -14.20
N GLY A 148 -9.95 4.63 -12.93
CA GLY A 148 -11.33 4.83 -12.53
C GLY A 148 -11.89 6.22 -12.85
N THR A 149 -11.07 7.28 -12.74
CA THR A 149 -11.50 8.66 -12.98
C THR A 149 -11.89 8.90 -14.46
N THR A 150 -11.14 8.34 -15.41
CA THR A 150 -11.40 8.54 -16.85
C THR A 150 -12.50 7.66 -17.40
N ASN A 151 -12.94 6.64 -16.66
CA ASN A 151 -14.02 5.73 -17.07
C ASN A 151 -15.37 6.09 -16.47
N TYR A 152 -15.44 7.16 -15.67
CA TYR A 152 -16.67 7.64 -15.02
C TYR A 152 -17.33 8.82 -15.77
N ILE A 153 -16.74 9.26 -16.87
CA ILE A 153 -17.26 10.39 -17.69
C ILE A 153 -18.24 9.86 -18.72
#